data_4c77fdcc8ef032b6f0bf16b758e7f46d
#
_entry.id   4c77fdcc8ef032b6f0bf16b758e7f46d
#
_cell.length_a   1.000
_cell.length_b   1.000
_cell.length_c   1.000
_cell.angle_alpha   90.00
_cell.angle_beta   90.00
_cell.angle_gamma   90.00
#
_symmetry.space_group_name_H-M   'P 1'
#
loop_
_entity.id
_entity.type
_entity.pdbx_description
1 polymer ?
#
loop_
_entity_poly.entity_id
_entity_poly.type
_entity_poly.pdbx_seq_one_letter_code
_entity_poly.pdbx_strand_id
1 'polypeptide(L)'
;MLTAEVGGEVIYRSKKFAEGASVIEGEILAKIDDTDLQLQYKNALLQLANAEVQYSLQLAEAEVAKEAWDKIGDGVASDLTLKKPQLKQAEAFLEVAKAQVSSAAKKLNKTEIIAPYAGRIQNVNIDLGTTIIPGQPVGAMYTSSEIEITLAVKDNDLQFLSIPMDGRKLNPSEQASVVIESFYKGKTQSWKGKLERVDGVIDPVTRMINLIAVFKNDFIESDKPNLPIGLFVEAKIDGITLKNIFEIPINSISEDNEVYIVDKDNQLELRELTILKKYSEFVIIKDGLKAG
;
A
#
# COMPACT_ATOMS: atom_id res chain seq x y z
N MET A 1 -1.01 -5.36 -9.77
CA MET A 1 -1.02 -5.97 -11.12
C MET A 1 0.18 -5.47 -11.87
N LEU A 2 0.89 -6.34 -12.59
CA LEU A 2 2.02 -5.99 -13.45
C LEU A 2 1.51 -5.91 -14.89
N THR A 3 1.79 -4.80 -15.57
CA THR A 3 1.35 -4.57 -16.95
C THR A 3 2.55 -4.24 -17.83
N ALA A 4 2.55 -4.70 -19.08
CA ALA A 4 3.54 -4.30 -20.06
C ALA A 4 3.24 -2.87 -20.53
N GLU A 5 4.24 -1.99 -20.48
CA GLU A 5 4.08 -0.62 -20.96
C GLU A 5 4.51 -0.45 -22.44
N VAL A 6 5.26 -1.41 -22.96
CA VAL A 6 5.68 -1.50 -24.37
C VAL A 6 5.31 -2.88 -24.91
N GLY A 7 5.14 -2.98 -26.23
CA GLY A 7 4.88 -4.25 -26.92
C GLY A 7 6.16 -4.85 -27.49
N GLY A 8 6.12 -6.16 -27.72
CA GLY A 8 7.20 -6.94 -28.33
C GLY A 8 7.18 -8.40 -27.86
N GLU A 9 8.14 -9.18 -28.31
CA GLU A 9 8.33 -10.56 -27.91
C GLU A 9 9.06 -10.65 -26.56
N VAL A 10 8.66 -11.57 -25.68
CA VAL A 10 9.35 -11.87 -24.43
C VAL A 10 10.59 -12.70 -24.71
N ILE A 11 11.76 -12.08 -24.65
CA ILE A 11 13.05 -12.74 -24.91
C ILE A 11 13.72 -13.30 -23.67
N TYR A 12 13.27 -12.90 -22.49
CA TYR A 12 13.77 -13.38 -21.21
C TYR A 12 12.63 -13.45 -20.18
N ARG A 13 12.59 -14.53 -19.41
CA ARG A 13 11.72 -14.70 -18.24
C ARG A 13 12.54 -15.26 -17.09
N SER A 14 12.54 -14.54 -15.96
CA SER A 14 13.21 -15.00 -14.74
C SER A 14 12.56 -16.28 -14.20
N LYS A 15 13.38 -17.22 -13.70
CA LYS A 15 12.88 -18.40 -12.99
C LYS A 15 12.08 -18.05 -11.73
N LYS A 16 12.35 -16.87 -11.14
CA LYS A 16 11.59 -16.35 -10.01
C LYS A 16 10.26 -15.70 -10.42
N PHE A 17 10.03 -15.44 -11.69
CA PHE A 17 8.73 -15.01 -12.18
C PHE A 17 7.82 -16.22 -12.34
N ALA A 18 7.49 -16.83 -11.21
CA ALA A 18 6.64 -18.02 -11.07
C ALA A 18 5.70 -17.84 -9.87
N GLU A 19 4.52 -18.43 -9.94
CA GLU A 19 3.52 -18.34 -8.89
C GLU A 19 4.06 -18.77 -7.52
N GLY A 20 3.78 -17.98 -6.49
CA GLY A 20 4.25 -18.20 -5.12
C GLY A 20 5.71 -17.84 -4.86
N ALA A 21 6.50 -17.50 -5.89
CA ALA A 21 7.89 -17.11 -5.71
C ALA A 21 8.00 -15.73 -5.05
N SER A 22 9.04 -15.56 -4.23
CA SER A 22 9.40 -14.28 -3.58
C SER A 22 10.35 -13.51 -4.47
N VAL A 23 10.12 -12.21 -4.61
CA VAL A 23 10.94 -11.28 -5.38
C VAL A 23 11.24 -10.03 -4.55
N ILE A 24 12.36 -9.38 -4.83
CA ILE A 24 12.76 -8.12 -4.22
C ILE A 24 12.43 -6.95 -5.15
N GLU A 25 12.34 -5.74 -4.61
CA GLU A 25 12.14 -4.52 -5.38
C GLU A 25 13.26 -4.33 -6.41
N GLY A 26 12.89 -3.94 -7.63
CA GLY A 26 13.83 -3.74 -8.76
C GLY A 26 14.31 -5.04 -9.43
N GLU A 27 13.88 -6.23 -8.97
CA GLU A 27 14.27 -7.49 -9.60
C GLU A 27 13.63 -7.63 -10.98
N ILE A 28 14.43 -7.97 -12.00
CA ILE A 28 13.97 -8.14 -13.38
C ILE A 28 13.19 -9.47 -13.47
N LEU A 29 11.93 -9.37 -13.81
CA LEU A 29 11.00 -10.49 -13.96
C LEU A 29 10.96 -11.03 -15.39
N ALA A 30 10.93 -10.13 -16.37
CA ALA A 30 10.97 -10.48 -17.79
C ALA A 30 11.60 -9.33 -18.61
N LYS A 31 12.05 -9.64 -19.81
CA LYS A 31 12.52 -8.66 -20.80
C LYS A 31 11.80 -8.87 -22.13
N ILE A 32 11.41 -7.75 -22.72
CA ILE A 32 10.82 -7.66 -24.05
C ILE A 32 11.94 -7.33 -25.03
N ASP A 33 11.84 -7.81 -26.27
CA ASP A 33 12.78 -7.44 -27.34
C ASP A 33 12.84 -5.91 -27.47
N ASP A 34 14.03 -5.38 -27.30
CA ASP A 34 14.30 -3.95 -27.25
C ASP A 34 15.04 -3.42 -28.48
N THR A 35 15.28 -4.29 -29.48
CA THR A 35 16.09 -3.99 -30.65
C THR A 35 15.66 -2.69 -31.35
N ASP A 36 14.38 -2.52 -31.64
CA ASP A 36 13.84 -1.34 -32.28
C ASP A 36 13.91 -0.10 -31.37
N LEU A 37 13.69 -0.27 -30.06
CA LEU A 37 13.76 0.82 -29.10
C LEU A 37 15.20 1.27 -28.85
N GLN A 38 16.16 0.35 -28.87
CA GLN A 38 17.60 0.70 -28.87
C GLN A 38 17.98 1.53 -30.08
N LEU A 39 17.49 1.16 -31.29
CA LEU A 39 17.72 1.94 -32.49
C LEU A 39 17.11 3.35 -32.39
N GLN A 40 15.86 3.45 -31.89
CA GLN A 40 15.22 4.75 -31.64
C GLN A 40 16.01 5.61 -30.64
N TYR A 41 16.52 5.02 -29.56
CA TYR A 41 17.35 5.73 -28.60
C TYR A 41 18.67 6.24 -29.22
N LYS A 42 19.35 5.40 -30.00
CA LYS A 42 20.60 5.82 -30.74
C LYS A 42 20.34 6.94 -31.75
N ASN A 43 19.20 6.89 -32.45
CA ASN A 43 18.81 7.95 -33.37
C ASN A 43 18.51 9.28 -32.62
N ALA A 44 17.87 9.21 -31.46
CA ALA A 44 17.65 10.39 -30.61
C ALA A 44 18.99 11.00 -30.12
N LEU A 45 19.96 10.15 -29.73
CA LEU A 45 21.31 10.61 -29.37
C LEU A 45 22.02 11.30 -30.52
N LEU A 46 21.91 10.80 -31.76
CA LEU A 46 22.46 11.44 -32.94
C LEU A 46 21.84 12.83 -33.19
N GLN A 47 20.50 12.94 -33.03
CA GLN A 47 19.82 14.24 -33.16
C GLN A 47 20.25 15.21 -32.06
N LEU A 48 20.46 14.74 -30.84
CA LEU A 48 20.98 15.56 -29.74
C LEU A 48 22.39 16.09 -30.08
N ALA A 49 23.31 15.22 -30.52
CA ALA A 49 24.65 15.61 -30.89
C ALA A 49 24.65 16.68 -32.00
N ASN A 50 23.79 16.53 -33.03
CA ASN A 50 23.62 17.53 -34.08
C ASN A 50 23.09 18.87 -33.54
N ALA A 51 22.11 18.84 -32.64
CA ALA A 51 21.54 20.04 -32.01
C ALA A 51 22.57 20.76 -31.12
N GLU A 52 23.41 20.02 -30.39
CA GLU A 52 24.53 20.57 -29.60
C GLU A 52 25.55 21.29 -30.45
N VAL A 53 25.93 20.70 -31.59
CA VAL A 53 26.85 21.36 -32.56
C VAL A 53 26.22 22.65 -33.11
N GLN A 54 24.94 22.62 -33.51
CA GLN A 54 24.25 23.80 -34.03
C GLN A 54 24.13 24.92 -32.95
N TYR A 55 23.78 24.56 -31.74
CA TYR A 55 23.76 25.51 -30.65
C TYR A 55 25.13 26.13 -30.39
N SER A 56 26.20 25.33 -30.35
CA SER A 56 27.56 25.81 -30.15
C SER A 56 28.00 26.75 -31.25
N LEU A 57 27.64 26.47 -32.50
CA LEU A 57 27.94 27.36 -33.66
C LEU A 57 27.20 28.69 -33.51
N GLN A 58 25.90 28.67 -33.20
CA GLN A 58 25.12 29.90 -33.07
C GLN A 58 25.54 30.71 -31.83
N LEU A 59 25.97 30.04 -30.76
CA LEU A 59 26.55 30.73 -29.60
C LEU A 59 27.84 31.47 -29.95
N ALA A 60 28.78 30.80 -30.62
CA ALA A 60 30.01 31.41 -31.05
C ALA A 60 29.78 32.60 -32.02
N GLU A 61 28.84 32.47 -32.99
CA GLU A 61 28.46 33.55 -33.88
C GLU A 61 27.82 34.74 -33.16
N ALA A 62 26.99 34.48 -32.10
CA ALA A 62 26.40 35.54 -31.28
C ALA A 62 27.47 36.26 -30.44
N GLU A 63 28.45 35.53 -29.90
CA GLU A 63 29.58 36.10 -29.16
C GLU A 63 30.45 37.01 -30.06
N VAL A 64 30.81 36.54 -31.29
CA VAL A 64 31.56 37.33 -32.26
C VAL A 64 30.77 38.57 -32.67
N ALA A 65 29.47 38.47 -32.91
CA ALA A 65 28.63 39.60 -33.23
C ALA A 65 28.58 40.65 -32.10
N LYS A 66 28.54 40.19 -30.87
CA LYS A 66 28.59 41.04 -29.69
C LYS A 66 29.93 41.74 -29.54
N GLU A 67 31.05 41.02 -29.66
CA GLU A 67 32.38 41.61 -29.59
C GLU A 67 32.64 42.63 -30.73
N ALA A 68 32.14 42.36 -31.94
CA ALA A 68 32.23 43.30 -33.05
C ALA A 68 31.43 44.55 -32.77
N TRP A 69 30.22 44.45 -32.20
CA TRP A 69 29.43 45.64 -31.83
C TRP A 69 30.07 46.43 -30.73
N ASP A 70 30.61 45.79 -29.67
CA ASP A 70 31.27 46.44 -28.57
C ASP A 70 32.52 47.26 -28.99
N LYS A 71 33.12 46.91 -30.13
CA LYS A 71 34.30 47.66 -30.70
C LYS A 71 33.93 48.80 -31.62
N ILE A 72 32.83 48.74 -32.37
CA ILE A 72 32.52 49.67 -33.44
C ILE A 72 31.11 50.29 -33.33
N GLY A 73 30.27 49.74 -32.51
CA GLY A 73 28.85 50.12 -32.37
C GLY A 73 28.67 51.43 -31.61
N ASP A 74 27.62 52.17 -31.99
CA ASP A 74 27.16 53.37 -31.33
C ASP A 74 25.69 53.12 -30.88
N GLY A 75 25.40 53.34 -29.61
CA GLY A 75 24.08 53.13 -29.04
C GLY A 75 23.77 51.67 -28.63
N VAL A 76 22.48 51.27 -28.68
CA VAL A 76 22.00 49.93 -28.28
C VAL A 76 21.88 48.99 -29.48
N ALA A 77 22.58 47.85 -29.44
CA ALA A 77 22.51 46.86 -30.49
C ALA A 77 21.08 46.27 -30.58
N SER A 78 20.60 46.06 -31.84
CA SER A 78 19.36 45.30 -32.03
C SER A 78 19.58 43.83 -31.74
N ASP A 79 18.51 43.11 -31.33
CA ASP A 79 18.56 41.67 -31.09
C ASP A 79 18.97 40.88 -32.35
N LEU A 80 18.62 41.38 -33.54
CA LEU A 80 19.05 40.80 -34.81
C LEU A 80 20.56 40.99 -35.04
N THR A 81 21.11 42.15 -34.72
CA THR A 81 22.54 42.41 -34.79
C THR A 81 23.34 41.48 -33.89
N LEU A 82 22.81 41.19 -32.71
CA LEU A 82 23.42 40.28 -31.73
C LEU A 82 23.05 38.80 -31.96
N LYS A 83 22.39 38.47 -33.06
CA LYS A 83 21.95 37.12 -33.44
C LYS A 83 21.14 36.38 -32.36
N LYS A 84 20.50 37.10 -31.43
CA LYS A 84 19.72 36.51 -30.33
C LYS A 84 18.58 35.61 -30.78
N PRO A 85 17.79 35.95 -31.85
CA PRO A 85 16.73 35.05 -32.34
C PRO A 85 17.27 33.71 -32.84
N GLN A 86 18.42 33.71 -33.54
CA GLN A 86 19.06 32.50 -34.05
C GLN A 86 19.57 31.63 -32.92
N LEU A 87 20.24 32.24 -31.93
CA LEU A 87 20.69 31.54 -30.73
C LEU A 87 19.50 30.92 -29.97
N LYS A 88 18.43 31.67 -29.76
CA LYS A 88 17.20 31.19 -29.09
C LYS A 88 16.54 30.06 -29.85
N GLN A 89 16.56 30.10 -31.19
CA GLN A 89 16.06 29.01 -32.03
C GLN A 89 16.91 27.73 -31.85
N ALA A 90 18.24 27.86 -31.86
CA ALA A 90 19.15 26.74 -31.69
C ALA A 90 19.00 26.13 -30.27
N GLU A 91 18.84 26.97 -29.26
CA GLU A 91 18.55 26.54 -27.88
C GLU A 91 17.25 25.74 -27.82
N ALA A 92 16.17 26.19 -28.45
CA ALA A 92 14.90 25.47 -28.49
C ALA A 92 15.05 24.11 -29.19
N PHE A 93 15.80 24.01 -30.27
CA PHE A 93 16.08 22.72 -30.93
C PHE A 93 16.88 21.78 -30.04
N LEU A 94 17.86 22.28 -29.29
CA LEU A 94 18.62 21.51 -28.32
C LEU A 94 17.73 20.95 -27.22
N GLU A 95 16.81 21.74 -26.66
CA GLU A 95 15.88 21.29 -25.62
C GLU A 95 14.90 20.23 -26.16
N VAL A 96 14.42 20.38 -27.39
CA VAL A 96 13.57 19.34 -28.02
C VAL A 96 14.36 18.04 -28.22
N ALA A 97 15.61 18.11 -28.66
CA ALA A 97 16.44 16.93 -28.85
C ALA A 97 16.75 16.22 -27.51
N LYS A 98 17.03 16.96 -26.43
CA LYS A 98 17.18 16.42 -25.08
C LYS A 98 15.89 15.70 -24.61
N ALA A 99 14.73 16.30 -24.85
CA ALA A 99 13.45 15.70 -24.52
C ALA A 99 13.19 14.40 -25.29
N GLN A 100 13.58 14.33 -26.57
CA GLN A 100 13.49 13.13 -27.41
C GLN A 100 14.37 11.99 -26.86
N VAL A 101 15.62 12.27 -26.45
CA VAL A 101 16.49 11.28 -25.80
C VAL A 101 15.87 10.76 -24.52
N SER A 102 15.37 11.66 -23.67
CA SER A 102 14.70 11.26 -22.42
C SER A 102 13.48 10.36 -22.67
N SER A 103 12.68 10.69 -23.67
CA SER A 103 11.51 9.90 -24.06
C SER A 103 11.89 8.51 -24.57
N ALA A 104 12.91 8.45 -25.46
CA ALA A 104 13.39 7.17 -26.00
C ALA A 104 14.02 6.30 -24.92
N ALA A 105 14.81 6.87 -24.00
CA ALA A 105 15.39 6.17 -22.86
C ALA A 105 14.29 5.58 -21.93
N LYS A 106 13.23 6.35 -21.63
CA LYS A 106 12.09 5.85 -20.84
C LYS A 106 11.40 4.68 -21.52
N LYS A 107 11.19 4.72 -22.83
CA LYS A 107 10.59 3.60 -23.58
C LYS A 107 11.48 2.36 -23.54
N LEU A 108 12.80 2.55 -23.69
CA LEU A 108 13.77 1.46 -23.60
C LEU A 108 13.78 0.81 -22.21
N ASN A 109 13.79 1.59 -21.14
CA ASN A 109 13.74 1.06 -19.78
C ASN A 109 12.45 0.28 -19.50
N LYS A 110 11.34 0.60 -20.19
CA LYS A 110 10.05 -0.11 -20.06
C LYS A 110 10.02 -1.48 -20.72
N THR A 111 11.07 -1.87 -21.45
CA THR A 111 11.22 -3.24 -21.95
C THR A 111 11.59 -4.21 -20.83
N GLU A 112 12.15 -3.74 -19.74
CA GLU A 112 12.41 -4.54 -18.55
C GLU A 112 11.20 -4.49 -17.61
N ILE A 113 10.53 -5.61 -17.45
CA ILE A 113 9.46 -5.78 -16.49
C ILE A 113 10.10 -6.08 -15.15
N ILE A 114 10.05 -5.13 -14.22
CA ILE A 114 10.66 -5.21 -12.90
C ILE A 114 9.61 -5.32 -11.80
N ALA A 115 9.99 -5.89 -10.66
CA ALA A 115 9.16 -5.90 -9.46
C ALA A 115 9.14 -4.48 -8.84
N PRO A 116 7.97 -3.83 -8.71
CA PRO A 116 7.87 -2.47 -8.19
C PRO A 116 8.07 -2.38 -6.66
N TYR A 117 8.01 -3.50 -5.95
CA TYR A 117 8.24 -3.64 -4.52
C TYR A 117 8.60 -5.08 -4.18
N ALA A 118 9.12 -5.33 -3.00
CA ALA A 118 9.36 -6.68 -2.50
C ALA A 118 8.04 -7.38 -2.17
N GLY A 119 7.87 -8.64 -2.63
CA GLY A 119 6.61 -9.35 -2.43
C GLY A 119 6.61 -10.75 -3.02
N ARG A 120 5.42 -11.29 -3.25
CA ARG A 120 5.21 -12.60 -3.88
C ARG A 120 4.43 -12.48 -5.19
N ILE A 121 4.81 -13.29 -6.15
CA ILE A 121 4.08 -13.43 -7.41
C ILE A 121 2.79 -14.22 -7.14
N GLN A 122 1.66 -13.65 -7.53
CA GLN A 122 0.34 -14.28 -7.40
C GLN A 122 0.01 -15.13 -8.63
N ASN A 123 0.18 -14.56 -9.82
CA ASN A 123 0.02 -15.25 -11.10
C ASN A 123 0.97 -14.71 -12.15
N VAL A 124 1.17 -15.48 -13.21
CA VAL A 124 1.99 -15.12 -14.37
C VAL A 124 1.20 -15.43 -15.64
N ASN A 125 1.07 -14.46 -16.53
CA ASN A 125 0.25 -14.54 -17.74
C ASN A 125 1.09 -14.51 -19.03
N ILE A 126 2.42 -14.64 -18.94
CA ILE A 126 3.34 -14.62 -20.10
C ILE A 126 4.37 -15.72 -20.00
N ASP A 127 4.80 -16.19 -21.16
CA ASP A 127 5.90 -17.13 -21.31
C ASP A 127 6.96 -16.60 -22.28
N LEU A 128 8.12 -17.25 -22.30
CA LEU A 128 9.18 -16.96 -23.25
C LEU A 128 8.66 -17.15 -24.69
N GLY A 129 8.95 -16.20 -25.57
CA GLY A 129 8.46 -16.20 -26.96
C GLY A 129 7.04 -15.65 -27.12
N THR A 130 6.35 -15.30 -26.04
CA THR A 130 5.01 -14.70 -26.14
C THR A 130 5.12 -13.25 -26.66
N THR A 131 4.32 -12.90 -27.65
CA THR A 131 4.19 -11.48 -28.07
C THR A 131 3.15 -10.79 -27.19
N ILE A 132 3.53 -9.67 -26.59
CA ILE A 132 2.68 -8.84 -25.74
C ILE A 132 2.43 -7.47 -26.36
N ILE A 133 1.32 -6.85 -25.98
CA ILE A 133 0.94 -5.51 -26.41
C ILE A 133 0.97 -4.53 -25.23
N PRO A 134 1.14 -3.21 -25.47
CA PRO A 134 1.08 -2.21 -24.42
C PRO A 134 -0.26 -2.26 -23.65
N GLY A 135 -0.19 -2.21 -22.32
CA GLY A 135 -1.35 -2.31 -21.43
C GLY A 135 -1.77 -3.74 -21.07
N GLN A 136 -1.17 -4.76 -21.65
CA GLN A 136 -1.49 -6.16 -21.36
C GLN A 136 -1.00 -6.55 -19.95
N PRO A 137 -1.86 -7.20 -19.12
CA PRO A 137 -1.45 -7.77 -17.85
C PRO A 137 -0.47 -8.92 -18.04
N VAL A 138 0.73 -8.82 -17.48
CA VAL A 138 1.77 -9.86 -17.56
C VAL A 138 1.82 -10.73 -16.31
N GLY A 139 1.19 -10.28 -15.23
CA GLY A 139 1.07 -11.03 -13.99
C GLY A 139 0.53 -10.16 -12.86
N ALA A 140 0.43 -10.74 -11.68
CA ALA A 140 0.10 -10.03 -10.46
C ALA A 140 1.07 -10.40 -9.35
N MET A 141 1.32 -9.44 -8.47
CA MET A 141 2.08 -9.65 -7.26
C MET A 141 1.44 -8.89 -6.09
N TYR A 142 1.72 -9.33 -4.90
CA TYR A 142 1.27 -8.69 -3.66
C TYR A 142 2.42 -8.53 -2.70
N THR A 143 2.36 -7.45 -1.90
CA THR A 143 3.27 -7.31 -0.78
C THR A 143 2.88 -8.29 0.31
N SER A 144 3.88 -8.83 0.97
CA SER A 144 3.67 -9.77 2.07
C SER A 144 4.23 -9.24 3.39
N SER A 145 4.80 -8.04 3.39
CA SER A 145 5.35 -7.40 4.59
C SER A 145 4.27 -6.94 5.57
N GLU A 146 3.11 -6.53 5.05
CA GLU A 146 1.98 -6.10 5.86
C GLU A 146 0.70 -6.75 5.32
N ILE A 147 -0.11 -7.30 6.22
CA ILE A 147 -1.41 -7.90 5.90
C ILE A 147 -2.48 -7.11 6.63
N GLU A 148 -3.43 -6.59 5.87
CA GLU A 148 -4.64 -5.98 6.41
C GLU A 148 -5.71 -7.07 6.59
N ILE A 149 -6.35 -7.09 7.74
CA ILE A 149 -7.49 -7.96 8.03
C ILE A 149 -8.68 -7.08 8.41
N THR A 150 -9.78 -7.30 7.70
CA THR A 150 -11.06 -6.65 8.02
C THR A 150 -11.78 -7.48 9.08
N LEU A 151 -12.05 -6.87 10.21
CA LEU A 151 -12.74 -7.46 11.37
C LEU A 151 -14.13 -6.85 11.46
N ALA A 152 -15.17 -7.65 11.24
CA ALA A 152 -16.55 -7.20 11.39
C ALA A 152 -16.96 -7.25 12.86
N VAL A 153 -17.25 -6.10 13.46
CA VAL A 153 -17.62 -5.94 14.88
C VAL A 153 -19.04 -5.38 14.96
N LYS A 154 -19.85 -5.92 15.88
CA LYS A 154 -21.21 -5.43 16.11
C LYS A 154 -21.19 -4.02 16.71
N ASP A 155 -22.17 -3.21 16.35
CA ASP A 155 -22.33 -1.84 16.84
C ASP A 155 -22.34 -1.75 18.38
N ASN A 156 -23.00 -2.69 19.04
CA ASN A 156 -23.05 -2.77 20.50
C ASN A 156 -21.69 -3.03 21.16
N ASP A 157 -20.75 -3.65 20.45
CA ASP A 157 -19.42 -3.96 20.99
C ASP A 157 -18.44 -2.80 20.85
N LEU A 158 -18.76 -1.81 20.02
CA LEU A 158 -17.93 -0.62 19.82
C LEU A 158 -17.80 0.23 21.09
N GLN A 159 -18.79 0.21 21.99
CA GLN A 159 -18.72 0.91 23.27
C GLN A 159 -17.54 0.46 24.15
N PHE A 160 -16.99 -0.74 23.88
CA PHE A 160 -15.84 -1.27 24.62
C PHE A 160 -14.51 -0.93 23.96
N LEU A 161 -14.52 -0.21 22.85
CA LEU A 161 -13.32 0.23 22.12
C LEU A 161 -13.20 1.75 22.21
N SER A 162 -12.04 2.24 22.65
CA SER A 162 -11.78 3.67 22.72
C SER A 162 -11.17 4.16 21.39
N ILE A 163 -11.96 4.09 20.31
CA ILE A 163 -11.51 4.42 18.96
C ILE A 163 -12.45 5.46 18.33
N PRO A 164 -11.90 6.47 17.61
CA PRO A 164 -12.71 7.39 16.84
C PRO A 164 -13.37 6.70 15.62
N MET A 165 -14.62 7.10 15.33
CA MET A 165 -15.43 6.51 14.25
C MET A 165 -15.46 7.39 12.99
N ASP A 166 -14.45 8.24 12.81
CA ASP A 166 -14.38 9.23 11.73
C ASP A 166 -13.70 8.71 10.44
N GLY A 167 -13.35 7.42 10.39
CA GLY A 167 -12.73 6.79 9.22
C GLY A 167 -11.25 7.14 9.01
N ARG A 168 -10.65 7.96 9.89
CA ARG A 168 -9.24 8.32 9.80
C ARG A 168 -8.31 7.19 10.25
N LYS A 169 -7.07 7.28 9.86
CA LYS A 169 -6.00 6.45 10.41
C LYS A 169 -5.79 6.81 11.89
N LEU A 170 -5.74 5.78 12.75
CA LEU A 170 -5.55 5.95 14.20
C LEU A 170 -4.10 6.36 14.50
N ASN A 171 -3.95 7.28 15.46
CA ASN A 171 -2.62 7.60 15.98
C ASN A 171 -2.06 6.41 16.78
N PRO A 172 -0.73 6.27 16.91
CA PRO A 172 -0.12 5.14 17.62
C PRO A 172 -0.65 4.91 19.05
N SER A 173 -1.09 5.96 19.75
CA SER A 173 -1.69 5.91 21.08
C SER A 173 -3.15 5.46 21.11
N GLU A 174 -3.84 5.51 19.99
CA GLU A 174 -5.24 5.11 19.82
C GLU A 174 -5.37 3.69 19.25
N GLN A 175 -4.26 3.11 18.79
CA GLN A 175 -4.23 1.79 18.17
C GLN A 175 -4.40 0.70 19.23
N ALA A 176 -5.56 0.05 19.23
CA ALA A 176 -5.79 -1.14 20.04
C ALA A 176 -4.94 -2.31 19.54
N SER A 177 -4.43 -3.13 20.45
CA SER A 177 -3.75 -4.37 20.11
C SER A 177 -4.79 -5.39 19.62
N VAL A 178 -4.42 -6.11 18.58
CA VAL A 178 -5.23 -7.18 18.01
C VAL A 178 -4.41 -8.45 17.97
N VAL A 179 -4.93 -9.52 18.52
CA VAL A 179 -4.35 -10.86 18.45
C VAL A 179 -5.28 -11.72 17.62
N ILE A 180 -4.76 -12.34 16.56
CA ILE A 180 -5.50 -13.35 15.82
C ILE A 180 -4.96 -14.73 16.11
N GLU A 181 -5.84 -15.70 16.16
CA GLU A 181 -5.55 -17.11 16.40
C GLU A 181 -6.16 -17.96 15.28
N SER A 182 -5.46 -19.01 14.88
CA SER A 182 -5.99 -20.01 13.96
C SER A 182 -5.30 -21.35 14.18
N PHE A 183 -6.01 -22.43 13.88
CA PHE A 183 -5.44 -23.76 13.84
C PHE A 183 -4.76 -23.98 12.49
N TYR A 184 -3.42 -23.95 12.49
CA TYR A 184 -2.62 -24.03 11.27
C TYR A 184 -1.42 -24.97 11.47
N LYS A 185 -1.19 -25.88 10.50
CA LYS A 185 -0.12 -26.90 10.58
C LYS A 185 -0.15 -27.77 11.84
N GLY A 186 -1.34 -28.17 12.30
CA GLY A 186 -1.52 -29.09 13.44
C GLY A 186 -1.40 -28.47 14.81
N LYS A 187 -1.29 -27.14 14.92
CA LYS A 187 -1.24 -26.40 16.21
C LYS A 187 -1.93 -25.04 16.10
N THR A 188 -2.39 -24.52 17.23
CA THR A 188 -2.88 -23.16 17.30
C THR A 188 -1.70 -22.18 17.16
N GLN A 189 -1.79 -21.31 16.19
CA GLN A 189 -0.85 -20.21 15.93
C GLN A 189 -1.52 -18.90 16.29
N SER A 190 -0.73 -17.95 16.79
CA SER A 190 -1.20 -16.60 17.11
C SER A 190 -0.28 -15.54 16.49
N TRP A 191 -0.88 -14.50 15.96
CA TRP A 191 -0.17 -13.33 15.40
C TRP A 191 -0.68 -12.07 16.07
N LYS A 192 0.22 -11.14 16.32
CA LYS A 192 -0.10 -9.85 16.93
C LYS A 192 -0.08 -8.75 15.88
N GLY A 193 -1.10 -7.93 15.90
CA GLY A 193 -1.26 -6.77 15.05
C GLY A 193 -1.79 -5.57 15.81
N LYS A 194 -2.11 -4.53 15.09
CA LYS A 194 -2.70 -3.30 15.64
C LYS A 194 -3.87 -2.87 14.79
N LEU A 195 -4.88 -2.32 15.44
CA LEU A 195 -5.98 -1.66 14.76
C LEU A 195 -5.48 -0.37 14.13
N GLU A 196 -5.67 -0.21 12.83
CA GLU A 196 -5.17 0.94 12.10
C GLU A 196 -6.24 1.98 11.80
N ARG A 197 -7.43 1.55 11.40
CA ARG A 197 -8.56 2.43 11.06
C ARG A 197 -9.90 1.73 11.21
N VAL A 198 -10.95 2.54 11.23
CA VAL A 198 -12.34 2.11 11.21
C VAL A 198 -12.92 2.51 9.86
N ASP A 199 -13.74 1.67 9.25
CA ASP A 199 -14.35 1.96 7.94
C ASP A 199 -15.35 3.15 7.99
N GLY A 200 -15.84 3.49 9.19
CA GLY A 200 -16.74 4.64 9.38
C GLY A 200 -18.17 4.42 8.84
N VAL A 201 -18.46 3.25 8.26
CA VAL A 201 -19.78 2.88 7.72
C VAL A 201 -20.30 1.64 8.44
N ILE A 202 -21.52 1.73 8.97
CA ILE A 202 -22.22 0.57 9.55
C ILE A 202 -23.06 -0.09 8.45
N ASP A 203 -22.90 -1.38 8.24
CA ASP A 203 -23.75 -2.15 7.36
C ASP A 203 -25.19 -2.20 7.94
N PRO A 204 -26.20 -1.68 7.23
CA PRO A 204 -27.57 -1.57 7.77
C PRO A 204 -28.27 -2.92 7.94
N VAL A 205 -27.80 -3.97 7.28
CA VAL A 205 -28.39 -5.31 7.31
C VAL A 205 -27.82 -6.10 8.49
N THR A 206 -26.50 -6.14 8.60
CA THR A 206 -25.79 -6.92 9.62
C THR A 206 -25.58 -6.15 10.91
N ARG A 207 -25.68 -4.83 10.91
CA ARG A 207 -25.33 -3.90 11.99
C ARG A 207 -23.88 -4.07 12.46
N MET A 208 -22.99 -4.38 11.53
CA MET A 208 -21.57 -4.51 11.79
C MET A 208 -20.82 -3.33 11.19
N ILE A 209 -19.72 -2.96 11.83
CA ILE A 209 -18.72 -2.03 11.33
C ILE A 209 -17.43 -2.78 11.08
N ASN A 210 -16.73 -2.40 10.04
CA ASN A 210 -15.45 -2.99 9.69
C ASN A 210 -14.31 -2.24 10.37
N LEU A 211 -13.54 -2.95 11.16
CA LEU A 211 -12.27 -2.49 11.73
C LEU A 211 -11.14 -3.10 10.92
N ILE A 212 -10.16 -2.30 10.53
CA ILE A 212 -9.03 -2.75 9.75
C ILE A 212 -7.82 -2.84 10.65
N ALA A 213 -7.34 -4.07 10.84
CA ALA A 213 -6.16 -4.38 11.63
C ALA A 213 -4.99 -4.74 10.71
N VAL A 214 -3.79 -4.25 11.04
CA VAL A 214 -2.55 -4.48 10.29
C VAL A 214 -1.64 -5.42 11.07
N PHE A 215 -1.17 -6.44 10.36
CA PHE A 215 -0.24 -7.46 10.86
C PHE A 215 1.04 -7.39 10.04
N LYS A 216 2.19 -7.28 10.70
CA LYS A 216 3.48 -7.30 10.04
C LYS A 216 3.99 -8.72 9.90
N ASN A 217 4.39 -9.07 8.69
CA ASN A 217 5.07 -10.31 8.37
C ASN A 217 6.56 -10.03 8.17
N ASP A 218 7.36 -10.32 9.17
CA ASP A 218 8.83 -10.24 9.03
C ASP A 218 9.34 -11.54 8.41
N PHE A 219 9.64 -11.51 7.10
CA PHE A 219 10.14 -12.68 6.37
C PHE A 219 11.58 -13.07 6.71
N ILE A 220 12.32 -12.21 7.38
CA ILE A 220 13.77 -12.33 7.52
C ILE A 220 14.22 -12.80 8.92
N GLU A 221 13.44 -12.55 9.98
CA GLU A 221 13.94 -12.73 11.36
C GLU A 221 13.02 -13.45 12.35
N SER A 222 11.86 -13.99 11.95
CA SER A 222 10.97 -14.58 12.94
C SER A 222 10.91 -16.11 12.88
N ASP A 223 11.14 -16.78 14.00
CA ASP A 223 10.81 -18.20 14.24
C ASP A 223 9.28 -18.47 14.12
N LYS A 224 8.48 -17.45 13.90
CA LYS A 224 7.04 -17.55 13.75
C LYS A 224 6.65 -17.74 12.29
N PRO A 225 5.70 -18.63 12.01
CA PRO A 225 5.21 -18.80 10.65
C PRO A 225 4.53 -17.51 10.18
N ASN A 226 4.83 -17.12 8.95
CA ASN A 226 4.14 -16.03 8.29
C ASN A 226 2.63 -16.29 8.26
N LEU A 227 1.84 -15.24 8.39
CA LEU A 227 0.39 -15.30 8.28
C LEU A 227 0.01 -15.59 6.81
N PRO A 228 -0.60 -16.75 6.50
CA PRO A 228 -1.03 -17.04 5.14
C PRO A 228 -2.28 -16.26 4.77
N ILE A 229 -2.32 -15.77 3.52
CA ILE A 229 -3.52 -15.14 2.97
C ILE A 229 -4.60 -16.21 2.75
N GLY A 230 -5.84 -15.90 3.11
CA GLY A 230 -6.99 -16.81 2.97
C GLY A 230 -7.20 -17.74 4.17
N LEU A 231 -6.44 -17.59 5.25
CA LEU A 231 -6.64 -18.34 6.47
C LEU A 231 -7.84 -17.78 7.26
N PHE A 232 -8.72 -18.67 7.76
CA PHE A 232 -9.74 -18.28 8.72
C PHE A 232 -9.11 -18.04 10.08
N VAL A 233 -9.40 -16.90 10.68
CA VAL A 233 -8.81 -16.49 11.97
C VAL A 233 -9.90 -16.04 12.93
N GLU A 234 -9.68 -16.28 14.21
CA GLU A 234 -10.44 -15.67 15.30
C GLU A 234 -9.62 -14.49 15.82
N ALA A 235 -10.27 -13.32 15.95
CA ALA A 235 -9.60 -12.09 16.38
C ALA A 235 -10.06 -11.69 17.78
N LYS A 236 -9.08 -11.36 18.64
CA LYS A 236 -9.27 -10.76 19.96
C LYS A 236 -8.72 -9.34 19.93
N ILE A 237 -9.58 -8.36 20.20
CA ILE A 237 -9.24 -6.93 20.21
C ILE A 237 -9.19 -6.46 21.65
N ASP A 238 -8.10 -5.83 22.06
CA ASP A 238 -7.98 -5.24 23.39
C ASP A 238 -8.92 -4.02 23.50
N GLY A 239 -9.84 -4.09 24.45
CA GLY A 239 -10.81 -3.03 24.73
C GLY A 239 -10.42 -2.15 25.92
N ILE A 240 -11.37 -1.32 26.35
CA ILE A 240 -11.24 -0.50 27.56
C ILE A 240 -11.27 -1.36 28.83
N THR A 241 -10.54 -0.94 29.84
CA THR A 241 -10.61 -1.57 31.14
C THR A 241 -11.87 -1.10 31.87
N LEU A 242 -12.77 -2.04 32.15
CA LEU A 242 -13.96 -1.79 32.92
C LEU A 242 -13.64 -1.87 34.44
N LYS A 243 -14.19 -0.95 35.22
CA LYS A 243 -14.05 -0.91 36.68
C LYS A 243 -15.40 -1.08 37.33
N ASN A 244 -15.40 -1.65 38.54
CA ASN A 244 -16.61 -1.85 39.34
C ASN A 244 -17.68 -2.68 38.61
N ILE A 245 -17.25 -3.78 38.02
CA ILE A 245 -18.10 -4.73 37.33
C ILE A 245 -18.09 -6.07 38.08
N PHE A 246 -19.15 -6.85 37.91
CA PHE A 246 -19.25 -8.21 38.40
C PHE A 246 -19.36 -9.18 37.23
N GLU A 247 -18.67 -10.29 37.34
CA GLU A 247 -18.80 -11.42 36.44
C GLU A 247 -19.52 -12.56 37.15
N ILE A 248 -20.65 -13.01 36.61
CA ILE A 248 -21.39 -14.12 37.16
C ILE A 248 -21.71 -15.14 36.05
N PRO A 249 -21.85 -16.44 36.42
CA PRO A 249 -22.21 -17.47 35.45
C PRO A 249 -23.59 -17.17 34.83
N ILE A 250 -23.72 -17.42 33.52
CA ILE A 250 -24.96 -17.14 32.77
C ILE A 250 -26.17 -17.91 33.39
N ASN A 251 -25.93 -19.09 33.91
CA ASN A 251 -27.00 -19.92 34.55
C ASN A 251 -27.53 -19.34 35.86
N SER A 252 -26.90 -18.31 36.42
CA SER A 252 -27.33 -17.64 37.63
C SER A 252 -28.35 -16.53 37.39
N ILE A 253 -28.65 -16.21 36.12
CA ILE A 253 -29.53 -15.11 35.73
C ILE A 253 -30.82 -15.68 35.13
N SER A 254 -31.98 -15.11 35.53
CA SER A 254 -33.26 -15.38 34.92
C SER A 254 -33.41 -14.74 33.53
N GLU A 255 -34.45 -15.13 32.76
CA GLU A 255 -34.76 -14.52 31.45
C GLU A 255 -35.03 -13.02 31.56
N ASP A 256 -35.54 -12.54 32.73
CA ASP A 256 -35.85 -11.14 33.00
C ASP A 256 -34.64 -10.32 33.46
N ASN A 257 -33.42 -10.84 33.36
CA ASN A 257 -32.17 -10.24 33.84
C ASN A 257 -32.12 -10.03 35.39
N GLU A 258 -32.70 -10.91 36.12
CA GLU A 258 -32.73 -10.90 37.58
C GLU A 258 -31.86 -12.02 38.15
N VAL A 259 -31.38 -11.84 39.40
CA VAL A 259 -30.59 -12.81 40.12
C VAL A 259 -31.12 -12.96 41.54
N TYR A 260 -31.13 -14.18 42.06
CA TYR A 260 -31.37 -14.42 43.49
C TYR A 260 -30.05 -14.29 44.25
N ILE A 261 -30.07 -13.42 45.25
CA ILE A 261 -28.96 -13.27 46.20
C ILE A 261 -29.40 -13.68 47.56
N VAL A 262 -28.46 -14.09 48.40
CA VAL A 262 -28.71 -14.36 49.81
C VAL A 262 -28.30 -13.12 50.60
N ASP A 263 -29.24 -12.53 51.33
CA ASP A 263 -28.98 -11.38 52.18
C ASP A 263 -28.29 -11.77 53.52
N LYS A 264 -28.03 -10.78 54.38
CA LYS A 264 -27.36 -10.98 55.66
C LYS A 264 -28.17 -11.79 56.64
N ASP A 265 -29.50 -11.91 56.45
CA ASP A 265 -30.43 -12.62 57.24
C ASP A 265 -30.74 -14.02 56.69
N ASN A 266 -29.93 -14.51 55.75
CA ASN A 266 -30.08 -15.77 55.01
C ASN A 266 -31.42 -15.88 54.25
N GLN A 267 -31.97 -14.75 53.79
CA GLN A 267 -33.18 -14.71 52.98
C GLN A 267 -32.82 -14.51 51.52
N LEU A 268 -33.63 -15.08 50.61
CA LEU A 268 -33.49 -14.88 49.19
C LEU A 268 -34.08 -13.52 48.79
N GLU A 269 -33.27 -12.69 48.21
CA GLU A 269 -33.67 -11.41 47.63
C GLU A 269 -33.52 -11.48 46.10
N LEU A 270 -34.57 -11.10 45.38
CA LEU A 270 -34.52 -10.97 43.91
C LEU A 270 -34.02 -9.58 43.55
N ARG A 271 -32.99 -9.50 42.72
CA ARG A 271 -32.40 -8.23 42.24
C ARG A 271 -32.36 -8.15 40.75
N GLU A 272 -32.79 -7.00 40.21
CA GLU A 272 -32.66 -6.65 38.83
C GLU A 272 -31.21 -6.21 38.54
N LEU A 273 -30.65 -6.66 37.39
CA LEU A 273 -29.29 -6.44 37.00
C LEU A 273 -29.20 -5.56 35.77
N THR A 274 -28.26 -4.62 35.78
CA THR A 274 -27.86 -3.90 34.57
C THR A 274 -26.74 -4.66 33.87
N ILE A 275 -27.09 -5.38 32.80
CA ILE A 275 -26.16 -6.20 32.04
C ILE A 275 -25.42 -5.33 31.04
N LEU A 276 -24.08 -5.42 31.04
CA LEU A 276 -23.23 -4.79 30.03
C LEU A 276 -23.04 -5.70 28.82
N LYS A 277 -22.72 -6.98 29.04
CA LYS A 277 -22.46 -7.94 27.96
C LYS A 277 -22.75 -9.37 28.43
N LYS A 278 -23.42 -10.16 27.58
CA LYS A 278 -23.61 -11.60 27.75
C LYS A 278 -22.61 -12.37 26.90
N TYR A 279 -21.89 -13.30 27.52
CA TYR A 279 -21.06 -14.30 26.87
C TYR A 279 -21.72 -15.68 26.96
N SER A 280 -21.14 -16.68 26.34
CA SER A 280 -21.66 -18.05 26.37
C SER A 280 -21.68 -18.68 27.79
N GLU A 281 -20.71 -18.33 28.61
CA GLU A 281 -20.51 -18.95 29.94
C GLU A 281 -20.79 -17.98 31.08
N PHE A 282 -20.64 -16.70 30.90
CA PHE A 282 -20.76 -15.67 31.93
C PHE A 282 -21.40 -14.39 31.40
N VAL A 283 -21.80 -13.52 32.32
CA VAL A 283 -22.40 -12.22 32.06
C VAL A 283 -21.67 -11.13 32.84
N ILE A 284 -21.36 -10.03 32.19
CA ILE A 284 -20.77 -8.84 32.81
C ILE A 284 -21.89 -7.88 33.22
N ILE A 285 -21.89 -7.53 34.51
CA ILE A 285 -22.90 -6.69 35.13
C ILE A 285 -22.27 -5.37 35.56
N LYS A 286 -22.97 -4.30 35.27
CA LYS A 286 -22.55 -2.93 35.64
C LYS A 286 -23.09 -2.53 37.00
N ASP A 287 -24.36 -2.88 37.27
CA ASP A 287 -25.07 -2.47 38.50
C ASP A 287 -26.07 -3.52 38.94
N GLY A 288 -26.47 -3.47 40.21
CA GLY A 288 -27.39 -4.41 40.84
C GLY A 288 -26.73 -5.32 41.89
N LEU A 289 -25.39 -5.45 41.89
CA LEU A 289 -24.66 -6.26 42.87
C LEU A 289 -23.72 -5.40 43.73
N LYS A 290 -23.42 -5.90 44.92
CA LYS A 290 -22.38 -5.33 45.79
C LYS A 290 -21.42 -6.45 46.18
N ALA A 291 -20.14 -6.09 46.28
CA ALA A 291 -19.18 -7.04 46.82
C ALA A 291 -19.54 -7.37 48.25
N GLY A 292 -19.69 -8.67 48.52
CA GLY A 292 -20.03 -9.20 49.83
C GLY A 292 -18.85 -9.26 50.78
#